data_847685836b1279a8fdbec5c0fd49ec90
#
_entry.id   847685836b1279a8fdbec5c0fd49ec90
#
_cell.length_a   1.000
_cell.length_b   1.000
_cell.length_c   1.000
_cell.angle_alpha   90.00
_cell.angle_beta   90.00
_cell.angle_gamma   90.00
#
_symmetry.space_group_name_H-M   'P 1'
#
loop_
_entity.id
_entity.type
_entity.pdbx_description
1 polymer ?
#
loop_
_entity_poly.entity_id
_entity_poly.type
_entity_poly.pdbx_seq_one_letter_code
_entity_poly.pdbx_strand_id
1 'polypeptide(L)'
;VTAGVDTQQQVIGIITDGDLRRMLEKNEDIRNIHAADIMSPQPKTIAADALAATALEYMRTHDISQLIVTREGEYRGIVHLHDLIREGII
;
A
#
# COMPACT_ATOMS: atom_id res chain seq x y z
N VAL A 1 0.29 4.24 -5.60
CA VAL A 1 0.33 4.01 -4.15
C VAL A 1 1.76 4.14 -3.63
N THR A 2 1.91 4.61 -2.43
CA THR A 2 3.21 4.83 -1.81
C THR A 2 3.18 4.28 -0.38
N ALA A 3 4.19 3.47 -0.02
CA ALA A 3 4.33 2.98 1.34
C ALA A 3 5.05 4.01 2.21
N GLY A 4 4.54 4.22 3.43
CA GLY A 4 5.23 5.01 4.43
C GLY A 4 6.03 4.08 5.33
N VAL A 5 7.32 4.39 5.53
CA VAL A 5 8.19 3.59 6.38
C VAL A 5 8.88 4.47 7.40
N ASP A 6 9.28 3.88 8.52
CA ASP A 6 10.06 4.58 9.54
C ASP A 6 11.57 4.45 9.26
N THR A 7 12.38 4.94 10.19
CA THR A 7 13.84 4.91 10.03
C THR A 7 14.43 3.51 10.04
N GLN A 8 13.65 2.50 10.46
CA GLN A 8 14.06 1.10 10.49
C GLN A 8 13.44 0.31 9.34
N GLN A 9 12.90 0.99 8.33
CA GLN A 9 12.24 0.40 7.15
C GLN A 9 10.96 -0.38 7.48
N GLN A 10 10.41 -0.20 8.67
CA GLN A 10 9.14 -0.81 9.04
C GLN A 10 7.99 -0.03 8.41
N VAL A 11 7.01 -0.75 7.86
CA VAL A 11 5.85 -0.12 7.22
C VAL A 11 4.93 0.45 8.28
N ILE A 12 4.62 1.74 8.17
CA ILE A 12 3.76 2.45 9.13
C ILE A 12 2.50 3.02 8.51
N GLY A 13 2.41 3.06 7.19
CA GLY A 13 1.22 3.59 6.54
C GLY A 13 1.27 3.41 5.03
N ILE A 14 0.23 3.88 4.37
CA ILE A 14 0.10 3.83 2.92
C ILE A 14 -0.58 5.11 2.43
N ILE A 15 -0.10 5.63 1.30
CA ILE A 15 -0.73 6.77 0.62
C ILE A 15 -1.28 6.26 -0.70
N THR A 16 -2.59 6.43 -0.90
CA THR A 16 -3.27 6.03 -2.13
C THR A 16 -3.62 7.28 -2.94
N ASP A 17 -4.08 7.07 -4.17
CA ASP A 17 -4.57 8.16 -5.01
C ASP A 17 -5.74 8.89 -4.34
N GLY A 18 -6.59 8.15 -3.63
CA GLY A 18 -7.68 8.74 -2.88
C GLY A 18 -7.20 9.65 -1.75
N ASP A 19 -6.13 9.26 -1.07
CA ASP A 19 -5.53 10.07 -0.01
C ASP A 19 -5.01 11.40 -0.58
N LEU A 20 -4.32 11.33 -1.73
CA LEU A 20 -3.80 12.53 -2.41
C LEU A 20 -4.93 13.44 -2.84
N ARG A 21 -5.99 12.88 -3.43
CA ARG A 21 -7.13 13.65 -3.89
C ARG A 21 -7.80 14.38 -2.73
N ARG A 22 -8.04 13.70 -1.62
CA ARG A 22 -8.64 14.31 -0.43
C ARG A 22 -7.77 15.43 0.13
N MET A 23 -6.46 15.24 0.13
CA MET A 23 -5.52 16.26 0.59
C MET A 23 -5.60 17.50 -0.28
N LEU A 24 -5.61 17.32 -1.62
CA LEU A 24 -5.69 18.45 -2.55
C LEU A 24 -7.01 19.20 -2.46
N GLU A 25 -8.11 18.51 -2.16
CA GLU A 25 -9.42 19.12 -1.99
C GLU A 25 -9.51 19.98 -0.74
N LYS A 26 -8.78 19.61 0.31
CA LYS A 26 -8.86 20.27 1.61
C LYS A 26 -7.82 21.38 1.81
N ASN A 27 -6.73 21.36 1.07
CA ASN A 27 -5.59 22.23 1.31
C ASN A 27 -5.20 22.99 0.05
N GLU A 28 -5.09 24.32 0.17
CA GLU A 28 -4.65 25.17 -0.93
C GLU A 28 -3.13 25.21 -1.04
N ASP A 29 -2.43 25.08 0.08
CA ASP A 29 -0.96 25.09 0.13
C ASP A 29 -0.47 23.77 0.68
N ILE A 30 0.14 22.96 -0.20
CA ILE A 30 0.61 21.62 0.14
C ILE A 30 2.08 21.57 0.53
N ARG A 31 2.78 22.70 0.55
CA ARG A 31 4.24 22.72 0.77
C ARG A 31 4.65 22.29 2.17
N ASN A 32 3.78 22.44 3.14
CA ASN A 32 4.06 22.09 4.53
C ASN A 32 3.37 20.81 4.99
N ILE A 33 2.81 20.03 4.06
CA ILE A 33 2.13 18.78 4.39
C ILE A 33 3.13 17.63 4.25
N HIS A 34 3.28 16.85 5.31
CA HIS A 34 4.15 15.67 5.32
C HIS A 34 3.38 14.43 4.92
N ALA A 35 4.10 13.42 4.43
CA ALA A 35 3.50 12.13 4.08
C ALA A 35 2.73 11.54 5.26
N ALA A 36 3.28 11.66 6.47
CA ALA A 36 2.62 11.15 7.67
C ALA A 36 1.27 11.79 7.94
N ASP A 37 1.06 13.04 7.47
CA ASP A 37 -0.20 13.76 7.69
C ASP A 37 -1.35 13.20 6.85
N ILE A 38 -1.03 12.59 5.71
CA ILE A 38 -2.04 12.13 4.75
C ILE A 38 -2.11 10.62 4.61
N MET A 39 -1.11 9.89 5.10
CA MET A 39 -1.12 8.42 4.97
C MET A 39 -2.20 7.79 5.85
N SER A 40 -2.73 6.67 5.39
CA SER A 40 -3.61 5.84 6.19
C SER A 40 -2.73 4.92 7.05
N PRO A 41 -2.92 4.90 8.38
CA PRO A 41 -2.16 3.98 9.24
C PRO A 41 -2.71 2.56 9.13
N GLN A 42 -1.92 1.59 9.59
CA GLN A 42 -2.31 0.18 9.59
C GLN A 42 -2.66 -0.31 8.18
N PRO A 43 -1.75 -0.18 7.22
CA PRO A 43 -2.00 -0.60 5.85
C PRO A 43 -2.16 -2.11 5.78
N LYS A 44 -2.89 -2.58 4.76
CA LYS A 44 -2.98 -4.00 4.49
C LYS A 44 -1.68 -4.45 3.86
N THR A 45 -1.08 -5.48 4.42
CA THR A 45 0.19 -6.02 3.96
C THR A 45 0.09 -7.52 3.73
N ILE A 46 1.07 -8.06 3.01
CA ILE A 46 1.19 -9.50 2.83
C ILE A 46 2.67 -9.88 2.93
N ALA A 47 2.94 -11.05 3.48
CA ALA A 47 4.31 -11.53 3.61
C ALA A 47 4.90 -11.84 2.24
N ALA A 48 6.20 -11.58 2.07
CA ALA A 48 6.88 -11.79 0.80
C ALA A 48 6.87 -13.26 0.37
N ASP A 49 6.81 -14.19 1.32
CA ASP A 49 6.78 -15.63 1.02
C ASP A 49 5.37 -16.20 0.89
N ALA A 50 4.33 -15.37 0.97
CA ALA A 50 2.96 -15.82 0.76
C ALA A 50 2.75 -16.20 -0.70
N LEU A 51 1.82 -17.13 -0.94
CA LEU A 51 1.48 -17.52 -2.30
C LEU A 51 0.73 -16.39 -3.01
N ALA A 52 0.94 -16.24 -4.32
CA ALA A 52 0.24 -15.26 -5.12
C ALA A 52 -1.28 -15.46 -5.04
N ALA A 53 -1.74 -16.72 -4.98
CA ALA A 53 -3.16 -17.01 -4.83
C ALA A 53 -3.72 -16.48 -3.50
N THR A 54 -2.91 -16.51 -2.44
CA THR A 54 -3.28 -15.94 -1.14
C THR A 54 -3.42 -14.43 -1.23
N ALA A 55 -2.51 -13.76 -1.96
CA ALA A 55 -2.59 -12.33 -2.19
C ALA A 55 -3.87 -11.96 -2.94
N LEU A 56 -4.22 -12.72 -3.97
CA LEU A 56 -5.45 -12.51 -4.73
C LEU A 56 -6.69 -12.63 -3.85
N GLU A 57 -6.74 -13.67 -3.02
CA GLU A 57 -7.86 -13.89 -2.12
C GLU A 57 -8.00 -12.75 -1.11
N TYR A 58 -6.87 -12.27 -0.59
CA TYR A 58 -6.85 -11.15 0.34
C TYR A 58 -7.37 -9.87 -0.32
N MET A 59 -6.96 -9.62 -1.57
CA MET A 59 -7.43 -8.46 -2.33
C MET A 59 -8.95 -8.51 -2.54
N ARG A 60 -9.49 -9.70 -2.86
CA ARG A 60 -10.93 -9.89 -3.05
C ARG A 60 -11.70 -9.67 -1.76
N THR A 61 -11.21 -10.24 -0.66
CA THR A 61 -11.85 -10.14 0.65
C THR A 61 -11.96 -8.71 1.11
N HIS A 62 -10.94 -7.90 0.85
CA HIS A 62 -10.89 -6.52 1.31
C HIS A 62 -11.24 -5.50 0.22
N ASP A 63 -11.61 -5.97 -0.97
CA ASP A 63 -11.97 -5.12 -2.11
C ASP A 63 -10.88 -4.08 -2.42
N ILE A 64 -9.64 -4.55 -2.51
CA ILE A 64 -8.48 -3.73 -2.83
C ILE A 64 -7.73 -4.35 -3.99
N SER A 65 -6.94 -3.55 -4.71
CA SER A 65 -6.23 -3.99 -5.90
C SER A 65 -4.71 -3.97 -5.73
N GLN A 66 -4.23 -3.67 -4.54
CA GLN A 66 -2.79 -3.59 -4.28
C GLN A 66 -2.52 -3.87 -2.80
N LEU A 67 -1.37 -4.49 -2.55
CA LEU A 67 -0.91 -4.83 -1.21
C LEU A 67 0.54 -4.45 -1.06
N ILE A 68 0.91 -3.95 0.11
CA ILE A 68 2.32 -3.75 0.46
C ILE A 68 2.87 -5.11 0.84
N VAL A 69 4.00 -5.47 0.24
CA VAL A 69 4.70 -6.72 0.51
C VAL A 69 5.76 -6.45 1.57
N THR A 70 5.75 -7.25 2.63
CA THR A 70 6.69 -7.08 3.74
C THR A 70 7.42 -8.37 4.05
N ARG A 71 8.58 -8.24 4.70
CA ARG A 71 9.29 -9.35 5.30
C ARG A 71 9.70 -8.89 6.70
N GLU A 72 9.18 -9.58 7.72
CA GLU A 72 9.42 -9.21 9.11
C GLU A 72 9.04 -7.75 9.39
N GLY A 73 7.96 -7.28 8.74
CA GLY A 73 7.49 -5.90 8.89
C GLY A 73 8.18 -4.89 8.01
N GLU A 74 9.31 -5.24 7.39
CA GLU A 74 10.06 -4.34 6.52
C GLU A 74 9.46 -4.29 5.11
N TYR A 75 9.45 -3.10 4.53
CA TYR A 75 8.97 -2.90 3.17
C TYR A 75 9.83 -3.66 2.16
N ARG A 76 9.19 -4.40 1.26
CA ARG A 76 9.86 -5.11 0.17
C ARG A 76 9.33 -4.72 -1.20
N GLY A 77 8.13 -4.23 -1.29
CA GLY A 77 7.54 -3.84 -2.56
C GLY A 77 6.04 -3.77 -2.49
N ILE A 78 5.44 -3.65 -3.66
CA ILE A 78 3.99 -3.57 -3.79
C ILE A 78 3.58 -4.56 -4.88
N VAL A 79 2.53 -5.35 -4.60
CA VAL A 79 1.93 -6.21 -5.62
C VAL A 79 0.57 -5.63 -6.01
N HIS A 80 0.34 -5.50 -7.32
CA HIS A 80 -0.93 -5.04 -7.88
C HIS A 80 -1.70 -6.22 -8.44
N LEU A 81 -3.02 -6.09 -8.46
CA LEU A 81 -3.88 -7.07 -9.10
C LEU A 81 -3.46 -7.33 -10.56
N HIS A 82 -3.07 -6.28 -11.27
CA HIS A 82 -2.59 -6.40 -12.66
C HIS A 82 -1.35 -7.27 -12.78
N ASP A 83 -0.47 -7.27 -11.77
CA ASP A 83 0.70 -8.14 -11.77
C ASP A 83 0.29 -9.60 -11.76
N LEU A 84 -0.72 -9.94 -10.97
CA LEU A 84 -1.23 -11.31 -10.87
C LEU A 84 -1.91 -11.75 -12.18
N ILE A 85 -2.65 -10.84 -12.81
CA ILE A 85 -3.28 -11.12 -14.10
C ILE A 85 -2.22 -11.37 -15.17
N ARG A 86 -1.19 -10.52 -15.22
CA ARG A 86 -0.11 -10.61 -16.20
C ARG A 86 0.66 -11.92 -16.07
N GLU A 87 0.84 -12.41 -14.85
CA GLU A 87 1.56 -13.66 -14.59
C GLU A 87 0.67 -14.90 -14.76
N GLY A 88 -0.60 -14.70 -15.11
CA GLY A 88 -1.51 -15.82 -15.37
C GLY A 88 -2.07 -16.48 -14.13
N ILE A 89 -2.05 -15.80 -12.98
CA ILE A 89 -2.58 -16.33 -11.73
C ILE A 89 -4.11 -16.35 -11.74
N ILE A 90 -4.70 -15.47 -12.52
CA ILE A 90 -6.15 -15.40 -12.69
C ILE A 90 -6.51 -15.44 -14.16
#